data_6551b2df1751bda5ac87835baaf76050
#
_entry.id   6551b2df1751bda5ac87835baaf76050
#
_cell.length_a   1.000
_cell.length_b   1.000
_cell.length_c   1.000
_cell.angle_alpha   90.00
_cell.angle_beta   90.00
_cell.angle_gamma   90.00
#
_symmetry.space_group_name_H-M   'P 1'
#
loop_
_entity.id
_entity.type
_entity.pdbx_description
1 polymer ?
#
loop_
_entity_poly.entity_id
_entity_poly.type
_entity_poly.pdbx_seq_one_letter_code
_entity_poly.pdbx_strand_id
1 'polypeptide(L)'
;MNDSLYIEIGTAQQQKHGEDCFGDTIYSKKIPEERRIISILSDGLGSGVKANILSSMTTRMAMKFVESNMELAHSSEIMMDALPICQIRKISYATFSVVDTELDGKTRVFEMDNPPFMLIRGDKPINVRYREISSAKWKERTINIAQMTNQEEDRIILISDGVSQAGLGNRLYPLGWQRQGCLNFVLEKIRKNPHISAHDLAHAIVSEAISKEVEKHAGDDISCVVLYFRKPRKLLVLTGPPFEESKDKEFADLVADYDGKTVICGGTTANIVERELCLQCEIDKTSFDPKIPMCSIMPGVDLVTEGILTLTDVYRMLKEGIDKDKSNGATRLAKMLLESDKIDFVVGTKINIAHQDPNLPMELEIRRNIVKKIFRTLQDKYLKEISVRYI
;
A
#
# COMPACT_ATOMS: atom_id res chain seq x y z
N MET A 1 -8.97 -8.07 21.77
CA MET A 1 -9.56 -7.72 20.45
C MET A 1 -8.63 -8.30 19.41
N ASN A 2 -9.10 -9.13 18.48
CA ASN A 2 -8.23 -9.59 17.41
C ASN A 2 -7.75 -8.37 16.63
N ASP A 3 -6.45 -8.08 16.66
CA ASP A 3 -5.85 -7.04 15.84
C ASP A 3 -6.17 -7.37 14.38
N SER A 4 -6.96 -6.50 13.75
CA SER A 4 -7.32 -6.66 12.35
C SER A 4 -6.04 -6.62 11.52
N LEU A 5 -5.94 -7.52 10.55
CA LEU A 5 -4.87 -7.51 9.58
C LEU A 5 -4.83 -6.17 8.85
N TYR A 6 -3.65 -5.73 8.51
CA TYR A 6 -3.44 -4.69 7.51
C TYR A 6 -3.14 -5.37 6.17
N ILE A 7 -3.78 -4.90 5.11
CA ILE A 7 -3.56 -5.43 3.77
C ILE A 7 -2.83 -4.35 2.97
N GLU A 8 -1.56 -4.60 2.74
CA GLU A 8 -0.72 -3.77 1.89
C GLU A 8 -0.91 -4.19 0.44
N ILE A 9 -1.19 -3.23 -0.44
CA ILE A 9 -1.34 -3.46 -1.87
C ILE A 9 -0.14 -2.85 -2.58
N GLY A 10 0.55 -3.66 -3.37
CA GLY A 10 1.61 -3.24 -4.26
C GLY A 10 1.25 -3.57 -5.71
N THR A 11 1.49 -2.66 -6.61
CA THR A 11 1.25 -2.85 -8.04
C THR A 11 2.48 -2.43 -8.84
N ALA A 12 2.76 -3.14 -9.92
CA ALA A 12 3.77 -2.76 -10.88
C ALA A 12 3.32 -3.15 -12.28
N GLN A 13 3.63 -2.29 -13.24
CA GLN A 13 3.31 -2.52 -14.65
C GLN A 13 4.46 -2.07 -15.55
N GLN A 14 4.64 -2.79 -16.65
CA GLN A 14 5.48 -2.39 -17.79
C GLN A 14 4.64 -2.51 -19.06
N GLN A 15 4.63 -1.44 -19.80
CA GLN A 15 3.92 -1.34 -21.07
C GLN A 15 4.63 -2.13 -22.16
N LYS A 16 3.85 -2.75 -23.03
CA LYS A 16 4.34 -3.38 -24.26
C LYS A 16 5.18 -2.41 -25.09
N HIS A 17 6.29 -2.88 -25.58
CA HIS A 17 7.19 -2.04 -26.39
C HIS A 17 6.50 -1.51 -27.65
N GLY A 18 6.62 -0.19 -27.86
CA GLY A 18 6.04 0.48 -29.03
C GLY A 18 4.58 0.90 -28.91
N GLU A 19 3.92 0.62 -27.78
CA GLU A 19 2.56 1.09 -27.52
C GLU A 19 2.56 2.36 -26.67
N ASP A 20 1.52 3.19 -26.79
CA ASP A 20 1.39 4.46 -26.05
C ASP A 20 0.58 4.35 -24.74
N CYS A 21 -0.07 3.21 -24.51
CA CYS A 21 -0.86 2.95 -23.30
C CYS A 21 -0.85 1.47 -22.94
N PHE A 22 -1.10 1.18 -21.66
CA PHE A 22 -1.26 -0.18 -21.17
C PHE A 22 -2.54 -0.82 -21.71
N GLY A 23 -2.47 -2.05 -22.23
CA GLY A 23 -3.63 -2.90 -22.49
C GLY A 23 -4.21 -3.47 -21.20
N ASP A 24 -3.36 -3.73 -20.21
CA ASP A 24 -3.75 -4.18 -18.88
C ASP A 24 -4.28 -3.05 -18.02
N THR A 25 -5.24 -3.35 -17.15
CA THR A 25 -5.75 -2.41 -16.13
C THR A 25 -5.71 -3.05 -14.76
N ILE A 26 -5.12 -2.33 -13.81
CA ILE A 26 -5.18 -2.64 -12.38
C ILE A 26 -6.09 -1.61 -11.70
N TYR A 27 -7.02 -2.09 -10.87
CA TYR A 27 -7.84 -1.22 -10.07
C TYR A 27 -8.06 -1.81 -8.67
N SER A 28 -7.76 -1.03 -7.65
CA SER A 28 -7.95 -1.43 -6.25
C SER A 28 -8.77 -0.37 -5.50
N LYS A 29 -9.67 -0.83 -4.63
CA LYS A 29 -10.52 0.04 -3.82
C LYS A 29 -10.57 -0.46 -2.38
N LYS A 30 -10.35 0.44 -1.42
CA LYS A 30 -10.64 0.22 0.00
C LYS A 30 -12.06 0.70 0.29
N ILE A 31 -12.84 -0.09 1.01
CA ILE A 31 -14.19 0.22 1.49
C ILE A 31 -14.11 0.21 3.03
N PRO A 32 -13.78 1.36 3.65
CA PRO A 32 -13.51 1.42 5.10
C PRO A 32 -14.71 1.00 5.94
N GLU A 33 -15.93 1.34 5.52
CA GLU A 33 -17.17 1.06 6.21
C GLU A 33 -17.43 -0.45 6.35
N GLU A 34 -17.02 -1.22 5.34
CA GLU A 34 -17.13 -2.68 5.31
C GLU A 34 -15.84 -3.38 5.75
N ARG A 35 -14.79 -2.61 6.08
CA ARG A 35 -13.44 -3.14 6.37
C ARG A 35 -12.96 -4.10 5.28
N ARG A 36 -13.17 -3.74 4.03
CA ARG A 36 -13.05 -4.58 2.84
C ARG A 36 -12.15 -3.93 1.81
N ILE A 37 -11.44 -4.76 1.08
CA ILE A 37 -10.58 -4.35 -0.03
C ILE A 37 -10.91 -5.21 -1.24
N ILE A 38 -11.09 -4.56 -2.39
CA ILE A 38 -11.26 -5.24 -3.67
C ILE A 38 -10.10 -4.82 -4.57
N SER A 39 -9.41 -5.79 -5.18
CA SER A 39 -8.32 -5.55 -6.12
C SER A 39 -8.54 -6.38 -7.38
N ILE A 40 -8.38 -5.76 -8.55
CA ILE A 40 -8.68 -6.34 -9.85
C ILE A 40 -7.51 -6.12 -10.78
N LEU A 41 -7.11 -7.19 -11.47
CA LEU A 41 -6.23 -7.16 -12.63
C LEU A 41 -7.02 -7.69 -13.83
N SER A 42 -7.09 -6.93 -14.91
CA SER A 42 -7.69 -7.33 -16.17
C SER A 42 -6.73 -7.07 -17.29
N ASP A 43 -6.55 -8.08 -18.15
CA ASP A 43 -5.80 -7.99 -19.39
C ASP A 43 -6.78 -7.83 -20.55
N GLY A 44 -6.57 -6.80 -21.35
CA GLY A 44 -7.37 -6.51 -22.55
C GLY A 44 -6.79 -7.18 -23.76
N LEU A 45 -7.57 -8.03 -24.44
CA LEU A 45 -7.09 -8.74 -25.63
C LEU A 45 -6.57 -7.80 -26.73
N GLY A 46 -5.32 -7.98 -27.11
CA GLY A 46 -4.64 -7.17 -28.11
C GLY A 46 -3.62 -6.23 -27.48
N SER A 47 -3.49 -5.03 -27.99
CA SER A 47 -2.57 -4.02 -27.47
C SER A 47 -3.10 -2.61 -27.69
N GLY A 48 -2.52 -1.66 -26.96
CA GLY A 48 -2.80 -0.25 -27.12
C GLY A 48 -4.21 0.16 -26.66
N VAL A 49 -4.76 1.21 -27.25
CA VAL A 49 -6.00 1.88 -26.79
C VAL A 49 -7.22 0.94 -26.75
N LYS A 50 -7.36 0.02 -27.69
CA LYS A 50 -8.51 -0.93 -27.71
C LYS A 50 -8.45 -1.87 -26.51
N ALA A 51 -7.31 -2.47 -26.25
CA ALA A 51 -7.09 -3.34 -25.10
C ALA A 51 -7.32 -2.58 -23.79
N ASN A 52 -6.80 -1.36 -23.69
CA ASN A 52 -7.02 -0.48 -22.52
C ASN A 52 -8.50 -0.20 -22.24
N ILE A 53 -9.29 0.14 -23.27
CA ILE A 53 -10.72 0.38 -23.10
C ILE A 53 -11.42 -0.87 -22.55
N LEU A 54 -11.11 -2.05 -23.10
CA LEU A 54 -11.74 -3.30 -22.70
C LEU A 54 -11.37 -3.73 -21.29
N SER A 55 -10.10 -3.70 -20.93
CA SER A 55 -9.65 -3.99 -19.57
C SER A 55 -10.18 -2.99 -18.55
N SER A 56 -10.24 -1.71 -18.90
CA SER A 56 -10.82 -0.66 -18.05
C SER A 56 -12.33 -0.83 -17.85
N MET A 57 -13.08 -1.21 -18.88
CA MET A 57 -14.51 -1.52 -18.75
C MET A 57 -14.72 -2.75 -17.87
N THR A 58 -13.95 -3.81 -18.10
CA THR A 58 -14.01 -5.04 -17.32
C THR A 58 -13.72 -4.80 -15.84
N THR A 59 -12.66 -4.08 -15.51
CA THR A 59 -12.32 -3.77 -14.11
C THR A 59 -13.40 -2.94 -13.43
N ARG A 60 -14.00 -1.96 -14.12
CA ARG A 60 -15.07 -1.13 -13.54
C ARG A 60 -16.36 -1.91 -13.33
N MET A 61 -16.75 -2.78 -14.27
CA MET A 61 -17.91 -3.65 -14.11
C MET A 61 -17.70 -4.65 -12.99
N ALA A 62 -16.58 -5.36 -12.99
CA ALA A 62 -16.22 -6.32 -11.94
C ALA A 62 -16.22 -5.65 -10.55
N MET A 63 -15.62 -4.46 -10.42
CA MET A 63 -15.64 -3.69 -9.18
C MET A 63 -17.05 -3.42 -8.70
N LYS A 64 -17.92 -2.93 -9.57
CA LYS A 64 -19.31 -2.60 -9.22
C LYS A 64 -20.12 -3.82 -8.79
N PHE A 65 -19.97 -4.93 -9.49
CA PHE A 65 -20.69 -6.17 -9.16
C PHE A 65 -20.24 -6.75 -7.82
N VAL A 66 -18.93 -6.79 -7.59
CA VAL A 66 -18.35 -7.32 -6.34
C VAL A 66 -18.67 -6.38 -5.17
N GLU A 67 -18.57 -5.06 -5.34
CA GLU A 67 -18.95 -4.05 -4.36
C GLU A 67 -20.42 -4.16 -3.96
N SER A 68 -21.31 -4.44 -4.93
CA SER A 68 -22.74 -4.59 -4.69
C SER A 68 -23.16 -5.97 -4.19
N ASN A 69 -22.21 -6.88 -3.94
CA ASN A 69 -22.46 -8.26 -3.53
C ASN A 69 -23.43 -9.02 -4.46
N MET A 70 -23.44 -8.68 -5.76
CA MET A 70 -24.27 -9.38 -6.75
C MET A 70 -23.83 -10.83 -6.90
N GLU A 71 -24.75 -11.70 -7.28
CA GLU A 71 -24.44 -13.09 -7.57
C GLU A 71 -23.45 -13.19 -8.74
N LEU A 72 -22.38 -13.92 -8.52
CA LEU A 72 -21.24 -13.98 -9.46
C LEU A 72 -21.59 -14.58 -10.81
N ALA A 73 -22.43 -15.63 -10.83
CA ALA A 73 -22.85 -16.24 -12.08
C ALA A 73 -23.60 -15.23 -12.95
N HIS A 74 -24.54 -14.51 -12.35
CA HIS A 74 -25.32 -13.47 -13.03
C HIS A 74 -24.44 -12.27 -13.44
N SER A 75 -23.57 -11.81 -12.54
CA SER A 75 -22.63 -10.72 -12.84
C SER A 75 -21.69 -11.05 -14.00
N SER A 76 -21.20 -12.28 -14.04
CA SER A 76 -20.32 -12.74 -15.12
C SER A 76 -21.05 -12.80 -16.46
N GLU A 77 -22.31 -13.22 -16.48
CA GLU A 77 -23.13 -13.21 -17.70
C GLU A 77 -23.32 -11.79 -18.24
N ILE A 78 -23.64 -10.84 -17.37
CA ILE A 78 -23.78 -9.43 -17.74
C ILE A 78 -22.45 -8.89 -18.28
N MET A 79 -21.31 -9.20 -17.63
CA MET A 79 -20.00 -8.77 -18.10
C MET A 79 -19.70 -9.33 -19.49
N MET A 80 -19.91 -10.63 -19.69
CA MET A 80 -19.66 -11.29 -20.98
C MET A 80 -20.61 -10.75 -22.08
N ASP A 81 -21.85 -10.41 -21.74
CA ASP A 81 -22.79 -9.83 -22.70
C ASP A 81 -22.45 -8.38 -23.07
N ALA A 82 -21.90 -7.61 -22.11
CA ALA A 82 -21.54 -6.21 -22.32
C ALA A 82 -20.22 -6.03 -23.07
N LEU A 83 -19.32 -7.02 -23.00
CA LEU A 83 -18.02 -6.94 -23.66
C LEU A 83 -18.14 -7.34 -25.13
N PRO A 84 -17.56 -6.55 -26.06
CA PRO A 84 -17.60 -6.89 -27.47
C PRO A 84 -16.87 -8.19 -27.75
N ILE A 85 -17.45 -9.03 -28.62
CA ILE A 85 -16.88 -10.30 -29.06
C ILE A 85 -16.02 -10.07 -30.31
N CYS A 86 -14.77 -10.56 -30.33
CA CYS A 86 -13.96 -10.55 -31.54
C CYS A 86 -14.55 -11.45 -32.62
N GLN A 87 -14.87 -10.86 -33.71
CA GLN A 87 -15.40 -11.59 -34.85
C GLN A 87 -14.41 -12.62 -35.40
N ILE A 88 -13.09 -12.39 -35.22
CA ILE A 88 -12.04 -13.25 -35.75
C ILE A 88 -11.73 -14.41 -34.79
N ARG A 89 -11.57 -14.15 -33.52
CA ARG A 89 -11.19 -15.16 -32.51
C ARG A 89 -12.38 -15.77 -31.78
N LYS A 90 -13.59 -15.22 -31.94
CA LYS A 90 -14.82 -15.60 -31.23
C LYS A 90 -14.70 -15.66 -29.72
N ILE A 91 -13.80 -14.86 -29.17
CA ILE A 91 -13.45 -14.79 -27.76
C ILE A 91 -13.99 -13.46 -27.21
N SER A 92 -14.54 -13.44 -26.03
CA SER A 92 -14.82 -12.23 -25.23
C SER A 92 -13.49 -11.69 -24.69
N TYR A 93 -13.39 -10.41 -24.43
CA TYR A 93 -12.23 -9.60 -24.69
C TYR A 93 -11.42 -9.17 -23.50
N ALA A 94 -11.69 -9.62 -22.30
CA ALA A 94 -10.80 -9.37 -21.20
C ALA A 94 -10.78 -10.56 -20.26
N THR A 95 -9.59 -10.98 -19.96
CA THR A 95 -9.35 -11.88 -18.85
C THR A 95 -9.39 -11.04 -17.56
N PHE A 96 -9.67 -11.64 -16.43
CA PHE A 96 -9.61 -10.92 -15.17
C PHE A 96 -9.30 -11.83 -13.98
N SER A 97 -8.67 -11.24 -12.99
CA SER A 97 -8.54 -11.78 -11.63
C SER A 97 -9.02 -10.72 -10.64
N VAL A 98 -9.93 -11.11 -9.75
CA VAL A 98 -10.48 -10.25 -8.70
C VAL A 98 -10.17 -10.86 -7.34
N VAL A 99 -9.58 -10.10 -6.45
CA VAL A 99 -9.45 -10.43 -5.03
C VAL A 99 -10.39 -9.53 -4.25
N ASP A 100 -11.27 -10.15 -3.49
CA ASP A 100 -12.20 -9.50 -2.60
C ASP A 100 -11.95 -10.00 -1.18
N THR A 101 -11.46 -9.14 -0.30
CA THR A 101 -10.95 -9.53 1.00
C THR A 101 -11.37 -8.57 2.11
N GLU A 102 -11.67 -9.13 3.28
CA GLU A 102 -11.96 -8.40 4.50
C GLU A 102 -10.73 -8.35 5.42
N LEU A 103 -10.68 -7.36 6.33
CA LEU A 103 -9.56 -7.21 7.26
C LEU A 103 -9.50 -8.32 8.33
N ASP A 104 -10.48 -9.23 8.40
CA ASP A 104 -10.44 -10.45 9.21
C ASP A 104 -9.78 -11.62 8.45
N GLY A 105 -9.36 -11.38 7.21
CA GLY A 105 -8.70 -12.35 6.34
C GLY A 105 -9.63 -13.15 5.43
N LYS A 106 -10.95 -13.07 5.60
CA LYS A 106 -11.89 -13.75 4.68
C LYS A 106 -11.70 -13.20 3.27
N THR A 107 -11.41 -14.09 2.34
CA THR A 107 -11.04 -13.73 0.98
C THR A 107 -11.73 -14.61 -0.04
N ARG A 108 -12.20 -13.98 -1.09
CA ARG A 108 -12.72 -14.62 -2.31
C ARG A 108 -11.86 -14.17 -3.49
N VAL A 109 -11.48 -15.11 -4.34
CA VAL A 109 -10.78 -14.82 -5.58
C VAL A 109 -11.60 -15.36 -6.74
N PHE A 110 -11.77 -14.53 -7.77
CA PHE A 110 -12.50 -14.86 -8.99
C PHE A 110 -11.57 -14.68 -10.17
N GLU A 111 -11.42 -15.70 -11.01
CA GLU A 111 -10.52 -15.64 -12.15
C GLU A 111 -11.19 -16.17 -13.40
N MET A 112 -10.97 -15.50 -14.51
CA MET A 112 -11.36 -15.92 -15.85
C MET A 112 -10.19 -15.71 -16.80
N ASP A 113 -9.64 -16.82 -17.31
CA ASP A 113 -8.59 -16.89 -18.34
C ASP A 113 -7.25 -16.19 -18.01
N ASN A 114 -7.08 -15.59 -16.84
CA ASN A 114 -5.78 -15.11 -16.34
C ASN A 114 -4.92 -16.26 -15.81
N PRO A 115 -3.59 -16.10 -15.76
CA PRO A 115 -2.75 -17.03 -15.01
C PRO A 115 -3.25 -17.16 -13.56
N PRO A 116 -3.41 -18.39 -13.04
CA PRO A 116 -3.94 -18.60 -11.69
C PRO A 116 -3.13 -17.85 -10.62
N PHE A 117 -3.80 -17.19 -9.69
CA PHE A 117 -3.13 -16.47 -8.62
C PHE A 117 -2.20 -17.39 -7.80
N MET A 118 -1.26 -16.77 -7.10
CA MET A 118 -0.37 -17.46 -6.19
C MET A 118 -0.71 -17.03 -4.76
N LEU A 119 -0.96 -18.00 -3.87
CA LEU A 119 -1.04 -17.78 -2.43
C LEU A 119 0.23 -18.32 -1.78
N ILE A 120 0.91 -17.45 -1.03
CA ILE A 120 2.14 -17.78 -0.32
C ILE A 120 1.94 -17.46 1.15
N ARG A 121 2.19 -18.43 2.01
CA ARG A 121 2.14 -18.30 3.46
C ARG A 121 3.55 -18.40 4.03
N GLY A 122 4.02 -17.26 4.60
CA GLY A 122 5.43 -17.14 4.93
C GLY A 122 6.30 -17.34 3.68
N ASP A 123 7.07 -18.42 3.61
CA ASP A 123 7.91 -18.80 2.47
C ASP A 123 7.42 -20.06 1.71
N LYS A 124 6.15 -20.47 1.89
CA LYS A 124 5.59 -21.69 1.30
C LYS A 124 4.41 -21.38 0.40
N PRO A 125 4.34 -21.98 -0.80
CA PRO A 125 3.18 -21.87 -1.66
C PRO A 125 2.03 -22.69 -1.08
N ILE A 126 0.82 -22.16 -1.14
CA ILE A 126 -0.40 -22.81 -0.70
C ILE A 126 -1.25 -23.16 -1.92
N ASN A 127 -1.61 -24.43 -2.02
CA ASN A 127 -2.57 -24.87 -3.04
C ASN A 127 -3.99 -24.57 -2.58
N VAL A 128 -4.70 -23.79 -3.37
CA VAL A 128 -6.09 -23.42 -3.10
C VAL A 128 -6.99 -24.23 -4.01
N ARG A 129 -8.11 -24.70 -3.45
CA ARG A 129 -9.14 -25.40 -4.25
C ARG A 129 -10.04 -24.39 -4.94
N TYR A 130 -10.29 -24.63 -6.21
CA TYR A 130 -11.23 -23.87 -7.02
C TYR A 130 -12.57 -24.56 -7.10
N ARG A 131 -13.63 -23.76 -7.12
CA ARG A 131 -14.96 -24.14 -7.60
C ARG A 131 -15.16 -23.47 -8.95
N GLU A 132 -15.54 -24.23 -9.94
CA GLU A 132 -15.83 -23.74 -11.27
C GLU A 132 -17.31 -23.35 -11.38
N ILE A 133 -17.57 -22.19 -11.97
CA ILE A 133 -18.91 -21.77 -12.39
C ILE A 133 -18.88 -21.57 -13.88
N SER A 134 -19.75 -22.27 -14.59
CA SER A 134 -20.01 -22.08 -16.03
C SER A 134 -21.42 -21.51 -16.21
N SER A 135 -21.56 -20.57 -17.14
CA SER A 135 -22.88 -20.08 -17.56
C SER A 135 -23.53 -21.04 -18.57
N ALA A 136 -24.84 -21.23 -18.46
CA ALA A 136 -25.60 -21.97 -19.47
C ALA A 136 -25.54 -21.31 -20.87
N LYS A 137 -25.37 -19.99 -20.92
CA LYS A 137 -25.27 -19.17 -22.13
C LYS A 137 -23.86 -19.20 -22.75
N TRP A 138 -22.83 -19.21 -21.88
CA TRP A 138 -21.42 -19.13 -22.27
C TRP A 138 -20.69 -20.41 -21.85
N LYS A 139 -21.09 -21.55 -22.42
CA LYS A 139 -20.62 -22.91 -22.04
C LYS A 139 -19.11 -23.10 -22.14
N GLU A 140 -18.43 -22.31 -22.96
CA GLU A 140 -16.98 -22.40 -23.17
C GLU A 140 -16.18 -21.52 -22.16
N ARG A 141 -16.88 -20.86 -21.24
CA ARG A 141 -16.28 -19.93 -20.27
C ARG A 141 -16.50 -20.41 -18.86
N THR A 142 -15.42 -20.51 -18.16
CA THR A 142 -15.41 -20.95 -16.76
C THR A 142 -14.82 -19.85 -15.89
N ILE A 143 -15.53 -19.50 -14.83
CA ILE A 143 -14.98 -18.67 -13.76
C ILE A 143 -14.54 -19.59 -12.64
N ASN A 144 -13.29 -19.48 -12.30
CA ASN A 144 -12.70 -20.16 -11.16
C ASN A 144 -12.89 -19.32 -9.91
N ILE A 145 -13.49 -19.90 -8.86
CA ILE A 145 -13.71 -19.25 -7.58
C ILE A 145 -12.91 -19.98 -6.52
N ALA A 146 -12.10 -19.23 -5.80
CA ALA A 146 -11.43 -19.71 -4.61
C ALA A 146 -11.95 -18.94 -3.38
N GLN A 147 -12.11 -19.65 -2.25
CA GLN A 147 -12.46 -19.06 -0.97
C GLN A 147 -11.48 -19.54 0.08
N MET A 148 -10.97 -18.60 0.88
CA MET A 148 -9.97 -18.90 1.90
C MET A 148 -10.03 -17.89 3.04
N THR A 149 -9.36 -18.20 4.12
CA THR A 149 -9.06 -17.24 5.18
C THR A 149 -7.55 -17.02 5.21
N ASN A 150 -7.15 -15.81 4.87
CA ASN A 150 -5.77 -15.39 4.97
C ASN A 150 -5.40 -15.05 6.40
N GLN A 151 -4.14 -15.18 6.71
CA GLN A 151 -3.56 -14.88 8.02
C GLN A 151 -2.31 -14.01 7.83
N GLU A 152 -1.74 -13.60 8.93
CA GLU A 152 -0.50 -12.83 8.95
C GLU A 152 0.59 -13.54 8.12
N GLU A 153 1.36 -12.77 7.37
CA GLU A 153 2.42 -13.18 6.43
C GLU A 153 1.92 -13.91 5.17
N ASP A 154 0.60 -13.92 4.91
CA ASP A 154 0.08 -14.38 3.63
C ASP A 154 0.29 -13.33 2.53
N ARG A 155 0.57 -13.78 1.32
CA ARG A 155 0.64 -12.94 0.12
C ARG A 155 -0.18 -13.56 -1.00
N ILE A 156 -1.09 -12.77 -1.58
CA ILE A 156 -1.80 -13.10 -2.81
C ILE A 156 -1.13 -12.32 -3.94
N ILE A 157 -0.77 -13.01 -5.00
CA ILE A 157 -0.09 -12.41 -6.16
C ILE A 157 -0.90 -12.73 -7.41
N LEU A 158 -1.33 -11.67 -8.10
CA LEU A 158 -1.94 -11.73 -9.42
C LEU A 158 -0.91 -11.29 -10.45
N ILE A 159 -0.89 -11.96 -11.58
CA ILE A 159 -0.02 -11.62 -12.72
C ILE A 159 -0.82 -11.68 -14.03
N SER A 160 -0.49 -10.82 -14.99
CA SER A 160 -0.98 -10.96 -16.35
C SER A 160 -0.20 -12.05 -17.10
N ASP A 161 -0.69 -12.43 -18.26
CA ASP A 161 -0.01 -13.42 -19.10
C ASP A 161 1.36 -12.93 -19.59
N GLY A 162 1.58 -11.62 -19.78
CA GLY A 162 2.88 -11.05 -20.11
C GLY A 162 3.97 -11.36 -19.07
N VAL A 163 3.62 -11.57 -17.78
CA VAL A 163 4.58 -12.08 -16.78
C VAL A 163 4.90 -13.54 -17.06
N SER A 164 3.90 -14.39 -17.27
CA SER A 164 4.09 -15.83 -17.47
C SER A 164 4.71 -16.15 -18.83
N GLN A 165 4.45 -15.34 -19.83
CA GLN A 165 4.98 -15.47 -21.20
C GLN A 165 6.31 -14.74 -21.39
N ALA A 166 6.83 -14.01 -20.41
CA ALA A 166 8.07 -13.26 -20.52
C ALA A 166 9.21 -14.10 -21.11
N GLY A 167 9.83 -13.61 -22.18
CA GLY A 167 10.88 -14.30 -22.93
C GLY A 167 10.39 -15.45 -23.83
N LEU A 168 9.10 -15.55 -24.09
CA LEU A 168 8.49 -16.60 -24.92
C LEU A 168 9.18 -16.71 -26.28
N GLY A 169 9.55 -17.94 -26.66
CA GLY A 169 10.20 -18.23 -27.94
C GLY A 169 11.72 -18.00 -27.96
N ASN A 170 12.31 -17.46 -26.89
CA ASN A 170 13.76 -17.38 -26.81
C ASN A 170 14.37 -18.75 -26.41
N ARG A 171 15.67 -18.94 -26.67
CA ARG A 171 16.37 -20.21 -26.41
C ARG A 171 16.31 -20.66 -24.95
N LEU A 172 16.30 -19.73 -24.00
CA LEU A 172 16.28 -20.03 -22.57
C LEU A 172 14.86 -20.22 -22.04
N TYR A 173 13.88 -19.57 -22.67
CA TYR A 173 12.47 -19.57 -22.25
C TYR A 173 11.54 -19.93 -23.43
N PRO A 174 11.66 -21.15 -24.02
CA PRO A 174 10.88 -21.52 -25.21
C PRO A 174 9.36 -21.50 -24.97
N LEU A 175 8.91 -21.67 -23.72
CA LEU A 175 7.51 -21.60 -23.28
C LEU A 175 7.23 -20.39 -22.39
N GLY A 176 8.10 -19.38 -22.41
CA GLY A 176 8.05 -18.24 -21.49
C GLY A 176 8.59 -18.58 -20.09
N TRP A 177 8.60 -17.60 -19.20
CA TRP A 177 9.04 -17.75 -17.80
C TRP A 177 8.13 -18.69 -17.00
N GLN A 178 6.87 -18.74 -17.40
CA GLN A 178 5.79 -19.51 -16.78
C GLN A 178 5.47 -19.06 -15.34
N ARG A 179 4.25 -19.32 -14.91
CA ARG A 179 3.81 -19.07 -13.52
C ARG A 179 4.74 -19.73 -12.49
N GLN A 180 5.24 -20.95 -12.80
CA GLN A 180 6.13 -21.66 -11.88
C GLN A 180 7.49 -20.98 -11.72
N GLY A 181 8.04 -20.41 -12.79
CA GLY A 181 9.27 -19.61 -12.72
C GLY A 181 9.10 -18.37 -11.88
N CYS A 182 7.98 -17.64 -12.07
CA CYS A 182 7.62 -16.52 -11.24
C CYS A 182 7.46 -16.91 -9.76
N LEU A 183 6.77 -18.00 -9.46
CA LEU A 183 6.59 -18.52 -8.10
C LEU A 183 7.95 -18.80 -7.42
N ASN A 184 8.86 -19.49 -8.11
CA ASN A 184 10.19 -19.81 -7.57
C ASN A 184 10.98 -18.53 -7.25
N PHE A 185 10.93 -17.55 -8.12
CA PHE A 185 11.56 -16.24 -7.91
C PHE A 185 10.97 -15.51 -6.70
N VAL A 186 9.67 -15.48 -6.57
CA VAL A 186 8.98 -14.85 -5.43
C VAL A 186 9.40 -15.51 -4.11
N LEU A 187 9.42 -16.84 -4.05
CA LEU A 187 9.85 -17.57 -2.86
C LEU A 187 11.31 -17.27 -2.50
N GLU A 188 12.19 -17.12 -3.49
CA GLU A 188 13.57 -16.69 -3.26
C GLU A 188 13.65 -15.28 -2.68
N LYS A 189 12.88 -14.33 -3.21
CA LYS A 189 12.82 -12.95 -2.70
C LYS A 189 12.32 -12.89 -1.26
N ILE A 190 11.27 -13.64 -0.94
CA ILE A 190 10.69 -13.70 0.41
C ILE A 190 11.70 -14.34 1.39
N ARG A 191 12.39 -15.41 1.02
CA ARG A 191 13.41 -16.02 1.87
C ARG A 191 14.58 -15.07 2.16
N LYS A 192 14.99 -14.25 1.19
CA LYS A 192 16.02 -13.22 1.37
C LYS A 192 15.56 -12.04 2.23
N ASN A 193 14.31 -11.66 2.09
CA ASN A 193 13.70 -10.59 2.87
C ASN A 193 12.24 -10.97 3.23
N PRO A 194 11.99 -11.61 4.38
CA PRO A 194 10.65 -12.04 4.79
C PRO A 194 9.63 -10.90 4.88
N HIS A 195 10.09 -9.68 5.15
CA HIS A 195 9.25 -8.49 5.28
C HIS A 195 9.27 -7.59 4.04
N ILE A 196 9.66 -8.13 2.87
CA ILE A 196 9.60 -7.39 1.61
C ILE A 196 8.20 -6.81 1.41
N SER A 197 8.11 -5.52 1.10
CA SER A 197 6.86 -4.83 0.90
C SER A 197 6.11 -5.36 -0.33
N ALA A 198 4.78 -5.20 -0.35
CA ALA A 198 3.99 -5.55 -1.53
C ALA A 198 4.45 -4.77 -2.77
N HIS A 199 4.79 -3.49 -2.60
CA HIS A 199 5.32 -2.64 -3.66
C HIS A 199 6.64 -3.17 -4.22
N ASP A 200 7.64 -3.42 -3.35
CA ASP A 200 8.96 -3.85 -3.81
C ASP A 200 8.91 -5.24 -4.45
N LEU A 201 8.05 -6.14 -3.93
CA LEU A 201 7.85 -7.46 -4.51
C LEU A 201 7.21 -7.39 -5.89
N ALA A 202 6.16 -6.56 -6.08
CA ALA A 202 5.52 -6.37 -7.38
C ALA A 202 6.52 -5.81 -8.41
N HIS A 203 7.28 -4.78 -8.02
CA HIS A 203 8.34 -4.22 -8.88
C HIS A 203 9.46 -5.21 -9.20
N ALA A 204 9.86 -6.05 -8.23
CA ALA A 204 10.85 -7.10 -8.46
C ALA A 204 10.36 -8.12 -9.48
N ILE A 205 9.08 -8.54 -9.42
CA ILE A 205 8.48 -9.50 -10.36
C ILE A 205 8.47 -8.92 -11.78
N VAL A 206 7.98 -7.69 -11.96
CA VAL A 206 7.93 -7.03 -13.26
C VAL A 206 9.33 -6.81 -13.83
N SER A 207 10.29 -6.35 -13.01
CA SER A 207 11.68 -6.17 -13.44
C SER A 207 12.34 -7.48 -13.85
N GLU A 208 12.04 -8.58 -13.14
CA GLU A 208 12.56 -9.90 -13.49
C GLU A 208 11.95 -10.43 -14.79
N ALA A 209 10.64 -10.21 -15.01
CA ALA A 209 9.98 -10.56 -16.28
C ALA A 209 10.63 -9.81 -17.45
N ILE A 210 10.82 -8.50 -17.34
CA ILE A 210 11.49 -7.67 -18.35
C ILE A 210 12.91 -8.18 -18.64
N SER A 211 13.63 -8.66 -17.63
CA SER A 211 14.99 -9.17 -17.79
C SER A 211 15.07 -10.39 -18.71
N LYS A 212 13.97 -11.10 -18.92
CA LYS A 212 13.87 -12.28 -19.77
C LYS A 212 13.50 -11.96 -21.21
N GLU A 213 13.00 -10.76 -21.44
CA GLU A 213 12.64 -10.27 -22.76
C GLU A 213 13.88 -9.96 -23.61
N VAL A 214 13.77 -10.15 -24.90
CA VAL A 214 14.83 -9.81 -25.86
C VAL A 214 15.07 -8.30 -25.82
N GLU A 215 16.32 -7.90 -25.63
CA GLU A 215 16.71 -6.50 -25.49
C GLU A 215 15.95 -5.71 -24.40
N LYS A 216 15.31 -6.44 -23.47
CA LYS A 216 14.41 -5.89 -22.44
C LYS A 216 13.20 -5.14 -23.02
N HIS A 217 12.78 -5.51 -24.22
CA HIS A 217 11.58 -4.98 -24.86
C HIS A 217 10.40 -5.89 -24.54
N ALA A 218 9.49 -5.43 -23.72
CA ALA A 218 8.32 -6.19 -23.32
C ALA A 218 7.48 -6.57 -24.56
N GLY A 219 7.32 -7.87 -24.79
CA GLY A 219 6.55 -8.42 -25.92
C GLY A 219 5.04 -8.27 -25.72
N ASP A 220 4.59 -8.11 -24.46
CA ASP A 220 3.22 -7.79 -24.05
C ASP A 220 3.23 -6.91 -22.81
N ASP A 221 2.05 -6.41 -22.40
CA ASP A 221 1.90 -5.69 -21.13
C ASP A 221 2.21 -6.65 -19.96
N ILE A 222 3.08 -6.23 -19.07
CA ILE A 222 3.53 -7.01 -17.92
C ILE A 222 2.96 -6.37 -16.66
N SER A 223 2.03 -7.05 -16.00
CA SER A 223 1.34 -6.50 -14.83
C SER A 223 1.36 -7.45 -13.64
N CYS A 224 1.56 -6.89 -12.46
CA CYS A 224 1.57 -7.63 -11.20
C CYS A 224 0.86 -6.86 -10.10
N VAL A 225 0.06 -7.58 -9.30
CA VAL A 225 -0.58 -7.09 -8.08
C VAL A 225 -0.20 -8.01 -6.94
N VAL A 226 0.24 -7.44 -5.83
CA VAL A 226 0.57 -8.16 -4.59
C VAL A 226 -0.31 -7.61 -3.47
N LEU A 227 -1.05 -8.48 -2.80
CA LEU A 227 -1.73 -8.18 -1.54
C LEU A 227 -0.98 -8.91 -0.43
N TYR A 228 -0.42 -8.14 0.51
CA TYR A 228 0.34 -8.67 1.64
C TYR A 228 -0.43 -8.45 2.94
N PHE A 229 -0.76 -9.55 3.62
CA PHE A 229 -1.50 -9.56 4.88
C PHE A 229 -0.50 -9.56 6.05
N ARG A 230 -0.51 -8.52 6.85
CA ARG A 230 0.44 -8.37 7.96
C ARG A 230 -0.15 -7.55 9.11
N LYS A 231 0.56 -7.50 10.21
CA LYS A 231 0.24 -6.54 11.27
C LYS A 231 0.42 -5.12 10.78
N PRO A 232 -0.45 -4.19 11.19
CA PRO A 232 -0.27 -2.78 10.86
C PRO A 232 0.98 -2.24 11.55
N ARG A 233 1.82 -1.53 10.82
CA ARG A 233 2.90 -0.71 11.37
C ARG A 233 2.28 0.57 11.92
N LYS A 234 2.31 0.73 13.25
CA LYS A 234 1.69 1.85 13.96
C LYS A 234 2.74 2.93 14.29
N LEU A 235 2.34 4.19 14.22
CA LEU A 235 3.17 5.34 14.57
C LEU A 235 2.36 6.36 15.38
N LEU A 236 2.85 6.69 16.56
CA LEU A 236 2.35 7.81 17.35
C LEU A 236 3.22 9.04 17.11
N VAL A 237 2.60 10.17 16.84
CA VAL A 237 3.28 11.47 16.72
C VAL A 237 2.68 12.45 17.69
N LEU A 238 3.46 12.82 18.72
CA LEU A 238 3.09 13.84 19.70
C LEU A 238 3.66 15.19 19.28
N THR A 239 2.84 16.24 19.29
CA THR A 239 3.31 17.61 19.00
C THR A 239 2.54 18.67 19.78
N GLY A 240 3.26 19.53 20.46
CA GLY A 240 2.72 20.58 21.33
C GLY A 240 2.28 20.10 22.70
N PRO A 241 2.31 20.98 23.74
CA PRO A 241 1.88 20.63 25.07
C PRO A 241 0.34 20.57 25.19
N PRO A 242 -0.20 19.72 26.09
CA PRO A 242 -1.62 19.72 26.44
C PRO A 242 -2.08 21.11 26.92
N PHE A 243 -3.37 21.38 26.75
CA PHE A 243 -3.94 22.66 27.22
C PHE A 243 -3.84 22.78 28.75
N GLU A 244 -4.20 21.72 29.46
CA GLU A 244 -4.14 21.63 30.92
C GLU A 244 -2.92 20.85 31.37
N GLU A 245 -2.13 21.36 32.28
CA GLU A 245 -0.96 20.68 32.86
C GLU A 245 -1.34 19.39 33.61
N SER A 246 -2.57 19.31 34.13
CA SER A 246 -3.12 18.08 34.74
C SER A 246 -3.15 16.89 33.79
N LYS A 247 -3.09 17.13 32.49
CA LYS A 247 -3.05 16.09 31.45
C LYS A 247 -1.65 15.72 30.99
N ASP A 248 -0.62 16.33 31.50
CA ASP A 248 0.77 16.06 31.13
C ASP A 248 1.13 14.57 31.34
N LYS A 249 0.70 14.01 32.48
CA LYS A 249 0.91 12.58 32.76
C LYS A 249 0.19 11.68 31.78
N GLU A 250 -1.11 11.88 31.54
CA GLU A 250 -1.88 11.12 30.54
C GLU A 250 -1.23 11.21 29.14
N PHE A 251 -0.76 12.41 28.79
CA PHE A 251 -0.11 12.67 27.52
C PHE A 251 1.22 11.93 27.38
N ALA A 252 2.03 11.88 28.44
CA ALA A 252 3.29 11.16 28.44
C ALA A 252 3.09 9.62 28.43
N ASP A 253 2.09 9.12 29.16
CA ASP A 253 1.75 7.70 29.22
C ASP A 253 1.36 7.13 27.85
N LEU A 254 0.84 7.98 26.93
CA LEU A 254 0.60 7.55 25.55
C LEU A 254 1.86 7.06 24.85
N VAL A 255 3.04 7.61 25.18
CA VAL A 255 4.32 7.15 24.61
C VAL A 255 4.72 5.81 25.19
N ALA A 256 4.56 5.65 26.51
CA ALA A 256 4.96 4.43 27.22
C ALA A 256 4.10 3.22 26.85
N ASP A 257 2.79 3.44 26.61
CA ASP A 257 1.80 2.39 26.39
C ASP A 257 1.56 2.08 24.90
N TYR A 258 2.18 2.84 23.99
CA TYR A 258 1.90 2.69 22.55
C TYR A 258 2.55 1.44 21.96
N ASP A 259 1.72 0.60 21.38
CA ASP A 259 2.17 -0.60 20.65
C ASP A 259 2.57 -0.24 19.20
N GLY A 260 3.72 0.42 19.03
CA GLY A 260 4.24 0.90 17.75
C GLY A 260 5.43 1.83 17.93
N LYS A 261 5.84 2.46 16.83
CA LYS A 261 6.88 3.51 16.88
C LYS A 261 6.31 4.80 17.45
N THR A 262 7.16 5.57 18.15
CA THR A 262 6.78 6.83 18.79
C THR A 262 7.70 7.96 18.35
N VAL A 263 7.11 9.11 18.06
CA VAL A 263 7.81 10.34 17.68
C VAL A 263 7.33 11.52 18.50
N ILE A 264 8.24 12.31 18.99
CA ILE A 264 7.98 13.57 19.68
C ILE A 264 8.46 14.73 18.82
N CYS A 265 7.56 15.65 18.49
CA CYS A 265 7.86 16.86 17.72
C CYS A 265 7.69 18.10 18.59
N GLY A 266 8.80 18.68 19.05
CA GLY A 266 8.86 19.91 19.83
C GLY A 266 9.56 19.75 21.18
N GLY A 267 10.46 20.68 21.51
CA GLY A 267 11.22 20.65 22.76
C GLY A 267 10.35 20.70 24.02
N THR A 268 9.29 21.54 24.04
CA THR A 268 8.35 21.58 25.16
C THR A 268 7.62 20.25 25.35
N THR A 269 7.25 19.58 24.26
CA THR A 269 6.62 18.26 24.30
C THR A 269 7.60 17.21 24.85
N ALA A 270 8.86 17.26 24.40
CA ALA A 270 9.91 16.39 24.91
C ALA A 270 10.16 16.58 26.41
N ASN A 271 10.22 17.83 26.89
CA ASN A 271 10.42 18.13 28.31
C ASN A 271 9.27 17.60 29.20
N ILE A 272 8.02 17.61 28.71
CA ILE A 272 6.90 17.00 29.42
C ILE A 272 7.10 15.50 29.55
N VAL A 273 7.37 14.80 28.42
CA VAL A 273 7.57 13.35 28.44
C VAL A 273 8.79 12.96 29.29
N GLU A 274 9.89 13.71 29.20
CA GLU A 274 11.09 13.54 30.02
C GLU A 274 10.78 13.63 31.53
N ARG A 275 10.04 14.66 31.92
CA ARG A 275 9.64 14.89 33.33
C ARG A 275 8.71 13.80 33.84
N GLU A 276 7.63 13.50 33.10
CA GLU A 276 6.56 12.63 33.58
C GLU A 276 6.97 11.12 33.55
N LEU A 277 7.84 10.74 32.63
CA LEU A 277 8.34 9.36 32.54
C LEU A 277 9.73 9.16 33.18
N CYS A 278 10.30 10.24 33.81
CA CYS A 278 11.64 10.19 34.40
C CYS A 278 12.73 9.70 33.42
N LEU A 279 12.63 10.11 32.16
CA LEU A 279 13.62 9.78 31.12
C LEU A 279 14.65 10.91 30.98
N GLN A 280 15.77 10.62 30.31
CA GLN A 280 16.78 11.63 29.97
C GLN A 280 16.81 11.84 28.45
N CYS A 281 16.81 13.08 28.03
CA CYS A 281 16.87 13.50 26.65
C CYS A 281 18.26 14.02 26.29
N GLU A 282 18.95 13.41 25.34
CA GLU A 282 20.29 13.79 24.91
C GLU A 282 20.29 14.25 23.45
N ILE A 283 21.13 15.23 23.10
CA ILE A 283 21.23 15.72 21.71
C ILE A 283 21.93 14.71 20.82
N ASP A 284 21.29 14.34 19.70
CA ASP A 284 21.89 13.50 18.65
C ASP A 284 22.79 14.36 17.75
N LYS A 285 24.07 14.39 18.06
CA LYS A 285 25.09 15.15 17.31
C LYS A 285 25.29 14.65 15.87
N THR A 286 24.80 13.46 15.53
CA THR A 286 24.89 12.90 14.18
C THR A 286 23.83 13.43 13.22
N SER A 287 22.78 14.08 13.75
CA SER A 287 21.65 14.62 13.00
C SER A 287 21.82 16.07 12.55
N PHE A 288 23.04 16.61 12.56
CA PHE A 288 23.30 18.01 12.23
C PHE A 288 22.89 18.38 10.80
N ASP A 289 22.06 19.40 10.70
CA ASP A 289 21.69 20.06 9.43
C ASP A 289 21.66 21.59 9.68
N PRO A 290 22.27 22.43 8.79
CA PRO A 290 22.29 23.88 8.99
C PRO A 290 20.91 24.56 9.02
N LYS A 291 19.87 23.90 8.49
CA LYS A 291 18.54 24.48 8.33
C LYS A 291 17.51 23.88 9.29
N ILE A 292 17.79 22.72 9.86
CA ILE A 292 16.87 21.97 10.74
C ILE A 292 17.58 21.70 12.05
N PRO A 293 16.97 22.03 13.19
CA PRO A 293 17.54 21.71 14.50
C PRO A 293 17.86 20.22 14.67
N MET A 294 18.92 19.93 15.40
CA MET A 294 19.34 18.56 15.69
C MET A 294 18.23 17.78 16.39
N CYS A 295 18.19 16.49 16.12
CA CYS A 295 17.34 15.55 16.84
C CYS A 295 17.85 15.33 18.27
N SER A 296 17.01 14.77 19.11
CA SER A 296 17.40 14.24 20.41
C SER A 296 17.10 12.75 20.49
N ILE A 297 17.78 12.07 21.39
CA ILE A 297 17.63 10.65 21.72
C ILE A 297 16.96 10.59 23.11
N MET A 298 15.87 9.83 23.21
CA MET A 298 15.18 9.59 24.47
C MET A 298 14.87 8.09 24.57
N PRO A 299 15.23 7.40 25.65
CA PRO A 299 14.95 5.97 25.80
C PRO A 299 13.45 5.67 25.62
N GLY A 300 13.14 4.66 24.80
CA GLY A 300 11.75 4.29 24.51
C GLY A 300 11.03 5.16 23.48
N VAL A 301 11.71 6.16 22.88
CA VAL A 301 11.19 7.01 21.81
C VAL A 301 12.04 6.83 20.56
N ASP A 302 11.41 6.55 19.41
CA ASP A 302 12.14 6.29 18.16
C ASP A 302 12.74 7.55 17.54
N LEU A 303 12.11 8.73 17.75
CA LEU A 303 12.60 9.99 17.22
C LEU A 303 12.09 11.18 18.04
N VAL A 304 13.00 12.05 18.45
CA VAL A 304 12.66 13.36 19.03
C VAL A 304 13.20 14.45 18.13
N THR A 305 12.31 15.36 17.69
CA THR A 305 12.68 16.46 16.79
C THR A 305 12.20 17.81 17.33
N GLU A 306 12.65 18.88 16.69
CA GLU A 306 12.01 20.19 16.80
C GLU A 306 10.57 20.09 16.28
N GLY A 307 9.73 21.08 16.59
CA GLY A 307 8.29 21.05 16.31
C GLY A 307 7.92 21.50 14.89
N ILE A 308 7.54 22.80 14.77
CA ILE A 308 6.87 23.34 13.58
C ILE A 308 7.76 23.33 12.33
N LEU A 309 9.05 23.64 12.48
CA LEU A 309 9.99 23.65 11.36
C LEU A 309 10.14 22.25 10.75
N THR A 310 10.34 21.24 11.61
CA THR A 310 10.42 19.85 11.18
C THR A 310 9.14 19.40 10.45
N LEU A 311 7.96 19.67 11.02
CA LEU A 311 6.68 19.29 10.41
C LEU A 311 6.44 20.03 9.08
N THR A 312 6.90 21.27 8.95
CA THR A 312 6.79 22.03 7.69
C THR A 312 7.64 21.40 6.57
N ASP A 313 8.87 21.01 6.89
CA ASP A 313 9.73 20.32 5.93
C ASP A 313 9.23 18.92 5.58
N VAL A 314 8.69 18.19 6.56
CA VAL A 314 8.01 16.90 6.34
C VAL A 314 6.88 17.06 5.34
N TYR A 315 6.01 18.06 5.50
CA TYR A 315 4.94 18.32 4.54
C TYR A 315 5.46 18.56 3.13
N ARG A 316 6.52 19.37 2.98
CA ARG A 316 7.16 19.62 1.69
C ARG A 316 7.69 18.31 1.08
N MET A 317 8.41 17.49 1.86
CA MET A 317 8.95 16.21 1.41
C MET A 317 7.86 15.21 0.99
N LEU A 318 6.73 15.16 1.69
CA LEU A 318 5.60 14.32 1.32
C LEU A 318 4.97 14.75 -0.02
N LYS A 319 5.02 16.05 -0.35
CA LYS A 319 4.52 16.55 -1.64
C LYS A 319 5.51 16.32 -2.79
N GLU A 320 6.77 16.68 -2.60
CA GLU A 320 7.79 16.82 -3.64
C GLU A 320 8.68 15.57 -3.75
N GLY A 321 8.71 14.73 -2.72
CA GLY A 321 9.58 13.56 -2.61
C GLY A 321 10.65 13.76 -1.54
N ILE A 322 11.14 12.63 -0.99
CA ILE A 322 12.19 12.62 0.03
C ILE A 322 13.55 12.61 -0.66
N ASP A 323 14.39 13.56 -0.29
CA ASP A 323 15.80 13.55 -0.67
C ASP A 323 16.53 12.41 0.07
N LYS A 324 17.03 11.44 -0.69
CA LYS A 324 17.64 10.21 -0.15
C LYS A 324 18.99 10.48 0.52
N ASP A 325 19.65 11.57 0.15
CA ASP A 325 21.00 11.91 0.61
C ASP A 325 21.01 12.67 1.94
N LYS A 326 19.84 13.09 2.43
CA LYS A 326 19.69 13.79 3.71
C LYS A 326 19.25 12.85 4.83
N SER A 327 19.83 13.05 6.01
CA SER A 327 19.52 12.29 7.24
C SER A 327 19.24 13.18 8.45
N ASN A 328 18.43 14.23 8.25
CA ASN A 328 17.97 15.10 9.34
C ASN A 328 16.64 14.64 9.95
N GLY A 329 16.17 15.32 10.98
CA GLY A 329 14.94 14.97 11.70
C GLY A 329 13.70 14.93 10.81
N ALA A 330 13.58 15.87 9.86
CA ALA A 330 12.45 15.90 8.93
C ALA A 330 12.46 14.72 7.96
N THR A 331 13.63 14.35 7.43
CA THR A 331 13.77 13.19 6.55
C THR A 331 13.48 11.89 7.27
N ARG A 332 13.97 11.75 8.52
CA ARG A 332 13.68 10.56 9.37
C ARG A 332 12.19 10.45 9.65
N LEU A 333 11.54 11.53 10.06
CA LEU A 333 10.09 11.54 10.32
C LEU A 333 9.28 11.25 9.06
N ALA A 334 9.63 11.86 7.92
CA ALA A 334 8.94 11.61 6.66
C ALA A 334 9.04 10.13 6.23
N LYS A 335 10.21 9.50 6.40
CA LYS A 335 10.38 8.05 6.17
C LYS A 335 9.51 7.23 7.11
N MET A 336 9.52 7.52 8.42
CA MET A 336 8.68 6.81 9.39
C MET A 336 7.19 6.93 9.08
N LEU A 337 6.71 8.11 8.67
CA LEU A 337 5.33 8.31 8.23
C LEU A 337 4.98 7.47 6.99
N LEU A 338 5.89 7.39 6.01
CA LEU A 338 5.66 6.59 4.80
C LEU A 338 5.75 5.08 5.06
N GLU A 339 6.61 4.65 5.97
CA GLU A 339 6.74 3.24 6.36
C GLU A 339 5.59 2.75 7.25
N SER A 340 4.88 3.66 7.91
CA SER A 340 3.78 3.33 8.82
C SER A 340 2.44 3.22 8.07
N ASP A 341 1.52 2.44 8.59
CA ASP A 341 0.20 2.17 8.02
C ASP A 341 -0.90 2.91 8.77
N LYS A 342 -0.80 2.89 10.12
CA LYS A 342 -1.68 3.60 11.04
C LYS A 342 -0.87 4.66 11.75
N ILE A 343 -1.33 5.91 11.67
CA ILE A 343 -0.61 7.06 12.22
C ILE A 343 -1.55 7.82 13.12
N ASP A 344 -1.20 7.91 14.39
CA ASP A 344 -1.96 8.65 15.40
C ASP A 344 -1.23 9.94 15.75
N PHE A 345 -1.80 11.08 15.34
CA PHE A 345 -1.33 12.39 15.76
C PHE A 345 -2.05 12.80 17.04
N VAL A 346 -1.29 13.14 18.06
CA VAL A 346 -1.79 13.80 19.28
C VAL A 346 -1.21 15.21 19.35
N VAL A 347 -2.11 16.18 19.23
CA VAL A 347 -1.75 17.60 19.09
C VAL A 347 -2.16 18.33 20.34
N GLY A 348 -1.19 18.79 21.11
CA GLY A 348 -1.44 19.65 22.27
C GLY A 348 -1.92 21.03 21.85
N THR A 349 -2.85 21.57 22.63
CA THR A 349 -3.54 22.82 22.29
C THR A 349 -3.14 24.01 23.17
N LYS A 350 -2.21 23.83 24.12
CA LYS A 350 -1.67 24.92 24.93
C LYS A 350 -0.79 25.83 24.07
N ILE A 351 -1.02 27.12 24.21
CA ILE A 351 -0.18 28.17 23.62
C ILE A 351 1.05 28.33 24.52
N ASN A 352 2.24 28.28 23.94
CA ASN A 352 3.48 28.45 24.73
C ASN A 352 3.66 29.93 25.14
N ILE A 353 3.42 30.24 26.44
CA ILE A 353 3.50 31.60 27.00
C ILE A 353 4.95 32.13 27.03
N ALA A 354 5.96 31.26 26.89
CA ALA A 354 7.38 31.63 26.91
C ALA A 354 7.81 32.56 25.76
N HIS A 355 7.04 32.64 24.70
CA HIS A 355 7.21 33.60 23.62
C HIS A 355 6.04 34.59 23.64
N GLN A 356 6.13 35.60 24.47
CA GLN A 356 5.17 36.72 24.53
C GLN A 356 5.26 37.64 23.30
N ASP A 357 5.08 37.02 22.11
CA ASP A 357 4.96 37.73 20.86
C ASP A 357 3.47 37.93 20.54
N PRO A 358 3.01 39.10 20.10
CA PRO A 358 1.61 39.34 19.68
C PRO A 358 1.15 38.44 18.53
N ASN A 359 2.05 37.66 17.92
CA ASN A 359 1.76 36.67 16.86
C ASN A 359 1.41 35.26 17.39
N LEU A 360 1.29 35.06 18.70
CA LEU A 360 1.08 33.75 19.34
C LEU A 360 -0.17 32.96 18.91
N PRO A 361 -1.33 33.57 18.62
CA PRO A 361 -2.43 32.81 18.03
C PRO A 361 -2.04 32.10 16.70
N MET A 362 -1.05 32.66 15.99
CA MET A 362 -0.56 32.12 14.75
C MET A 362 0.20 30.79 14.91
N GLU A 363 0.98 30.58 15.97
CA GLU A 363 1.74 29.32 16.11
C GLU A 363 0.85 28.09 16.33
N LEU A 364 -0.18 28.19 17.16
CA LEU A 364 -1.15 27.10 17.34
C LEU A 364 -1.91 26.83 16.04
N GLU A 365 -2.30 27.88 15.34
CA GLU A 365 -3.00 27.78 14.07
C GLU A 365 -2.08 27.21 12.98
N ILE A 366 -0.81 27.58 12.97
CA ILE A 366 0.22 27.03 12.08
C ILE A 366 0.41 25.52 12.36
N ARG A 367 0.55 25.11 13.64
CA ARG A 367 0.68 23.70 14.01
C ARG A 367 -0.54 22.88 13.58
N ARG A 368 -1.75 23.34 13.87
CA ARG A 368 -2.99 22.69 13.44
C ARG A 368 -3.08 22.59 11.91
N ASN A 369 -2.73 23.65 11.21
CA ASN A 369 -2.79 23.71 9.77
C ASN A 369 -1.76 22.80 9.10
N ILE A 370 -0.53 22.74 9.63
CA ILE A 370 0.50 21.85 9.08
C ILE A 370 0.16 20.38 9.33
N VAL A 371 -0.34 20.01 10.51
CA VAL A 371 -0.80 18.64 10.79
C VAL A 371 -1.98 18.28 9.87
N LYS A 372 -2.94 19.16 9.65
CA LYS A 372 -4.05 18.94 8.70
C LYS A 372 -3.55 18.74 7.27
N LYS A 373 -2.53 19.48 6.84
CA LYS A 373 -1.92 19.34 5.51
C LYS A 373 -1.20 17.99 5.37
N ILE A 374 -0.42 17.59 6.38
CA ILE A 374 0.24 16.28 6.45
C ILE A 374 -0.81 15.17 6.40
N PHE A 375 -1.85 15.26 7.25
CA PHE A 375 -2.97 14.32 7.30
C PHE A 375 -3.58 14.08 5.91
N ARG A 376 -4.01 15.17 5.23
CA ARG A 376 -4.61 15.06 3.90
C ARG A 376 -3.64 14.45 2.89
N THR A 377 -2.38 14.86 2.90
CA THR A 377 -1.37 14.33 1.96
C THR A 377 -1.14 12.83 2.18
N LEU A 378 -1.03 12.38 3.43
CA LEU A 378 -0.84 10.97 3.75
C LEU A 378 -2.09 10.13 3.42
N GLN A 379 -3.29 10.68 3.64
CA GLN A 379 -4.55 10.01 3.34
C GLN A 379 -4.80 9.92 1.83
N ASP A 380 -4.69 11.06 1.12
CA ASP A 380 -5.10 11.14 -0.28
C ASP A 380 -4.04 10.56 -1.24
N LYS A 381 -2.75 10.84 -0.98
CA LYS A 381 -1.65 10.42 -1.86
C LYS A 381 -1.10 9.04 -1.48
N TYR A 382 -1.03 8.72 -0.19
CA TYR A 382 -0.38 7.52 0.33
C TYR A 382 -1.34 6.50 0.93
N LEU A 383 -2.65 6.78 0.94
CA LEU A 383 -3.72 5.91 1.42
C LEU A 383 -3.51 5.36 2.85
N LYS A 384 -2.87 6.17 3.72
CA LYS A 384 -2.61 5.80 5.12
C LYS A 384 -3.87 5.95 5.96
N GLU A 385 -3.97 5.14 7.03
CA GLU A 385 -5.00 5.30 8.06
C GLU A 385 -4.49 6.28 9.11
N ILE A 386 -5.18 7.41 9.29
CA ILE A 386 -4.67 8.48 10.16
C ILE A 386 -5.76 8.93 11.11
N SER A 387 -5.41 9.06 12.38
CA SER A 387 -6.22 9.74 13.38
C SER A 387 -5.53 11.02 13.86
N VAL A 388 -6.31 12.03 14.26
CA VAL A 388 -5.81 13.24 14.89
C VAL A 388 -6.65 13.54 16.14
N ARG A 389 -6.00 13.53 17.29
CA ARG A 389 -6.60 13.90 18.58
C ARG A 389 -5.99 15.21 19.07
N TYR A 390 -6.83 16.10 19.52
CA TYR A 390 -6.43 17.36 20.16
C TYR A 390 -6.60 17.23 21.68
N ILE A 391 -5.60 17.68 22.44
CA ILE A 391 -5.56 17.54 23.90
C ILE A 391 -5.21 18.87 24.59
#